data_72bdecf0ba75cc9d3106402fd2fa558f
#
_entry.id   72bdecf0ba75cc9d3106402fd2fa558f
#
_cell.length_a   1.000
_cell.length_b   1.000
_cell.length_c   1.000
_cell.angle_alpha   90.00
_cell.angle_beta   90.00
_cell.angle_gamma   90.00
#
_symmetry.space_group_name_H-M   'P 1'
#
loop_
_entity.id
_entity.type
_entity.pdbx_description
1 polymer ?
#
loop_
_entity_poly.entity_id
_entity_poly.type
_entity_poly.pdbx_seq_one_letter_code
_entity_poly.pdbx_strand_id
1 'polypeptide(L)'
;MTINRRFLVLGTPFILGACTTRREELVIDTPRIDPYYAAMYAEVPGEPYPVPAIDLSKVDERWLRREVAYRGREHPGTIVVDPSARYAYLVMENGRAMRYGVGVGKEEGFNLTGIASIGRKAAWPRWTPTQDMIRREPARYGPYAG
;
A
#
# COMPACT_ATOMS: atom_id res chain seq x y z
N MET A 1 40.59 -88.70 -13.90
CA MET A 1 40.35 -87.45 -14.69
C MET A 1 39.27 -86.70 -13.97
N THR A 2 39.66 -85.70 -13.17
CA THR A 2 38.87 -85.09 -12.13
C THR A 2 38.33 -83.78 -12.60
N ILE A 3 37.04 -83.55 -12.57
CA ILE A 3 36.38 -82.28 -12.90
C ILE A 3 36.01 -81.65 -11.59
N ASN A 4 36.68 -80.52 -11.30
CA ASN A 4 36.34 -79.67 -10.15
C ASN A 4 35.19 -78.71 -10.50
N ARG A 5 34.09 -78.84 -9.80
CA ARG A 5 32.96 -77.93 -9.79
C ARG A 5 33.24 -76.83 -8.73
N ARG A 6 33.58 -75.58 -9.19
CA ARG A 6 33.58 -74.39 -8.32
C ARG A 6 32.17 -73.83 -8.35
N PHE A 7 31.49 -73.81 -7.23
CA PHE A 7 30.25 -73.06 -7.03
C PHE A 7 30.54 -71.58 -6.92
N LEU A 8 29.98 -70.80 -7.86
CA LEU A 8 29.99 -69.34 -7.81
C LEU A 8 28.76 -68.90 -7.06
N VAL A 9 28.90 -68.40 -5.83
CA VAL A 9 27.82 -67.77 -5.05
C VAL A 9 27.75 -66.30 -5.46
N LEU A 10 26.72 -65.96 -6.25
CA LEU A 10 26.36 -64.57 -6.59
C LEU A 10 25.60 -63.96 -5.41
N GLY A 11 26.27 -63.19 -4.62
CA GLY A 11 25.64 -62.32 -3.60
C GLY A 11 24.96 -61.12 -4.24
N THR A 12 23.62 -61.07 -4.11
CA THR A 12 22.80 -59.92 -4.51
C THR A 12 22.94 -58.79 -3.46
N PRO A 13 23.34 -57.57 -3.81
CA PRO A 13 23.30 -56.47 -2.86
C PRO A 13 21.86 -55.99 -2.67
N PHE A 14 21.34 -56.08 -1.46
CA PHE A 14 20.13 -55.42 -1.04
C PHE A 14 20.38 -53.90 -0.98
N ILE A 15 19.83 -53.16 -1.95
CA ILE A 15 19.78 -51.69 -1.91
C ILE A 15 18.61 -51.30 -1.00
N LEU A 16 18.91 -50.95 0.25
CA LEU A 16 17.97 -50.27 1.14
C LEU A 16 17.74 -48.86 0.60
N GLY A 17 16.65 -48.66 -0.14
CA GLY A 17 16.18 -47.35 -0.52
C GLY A 17 15.73 -46.57 0.72
N ALA A 18 16.59 -45.70 1.22
CA ALA A 18 16.22 -44.71 2.22
C ALA A 18 15.29 -43.71 1.55
N CYS A 19 13.97 -43.84 1.78
CA CYS A 19 13.01 -42.78 1.49
C CYS A 19 13.28 -41.60 2.43
N THR A 20 14.12 -40.66 1.99
CA THR A 20 14.19 -39.34 2.61
C THR A 20 12.92 -38.59 2.27
N THR A 21 11.96 -38.64 3.19
CA THR A 21 10.80 -37.73 3.16
C THR A 21 11.33 -36.31 3.31
N ARG A 22 11.54 -35.64 2.20
CA ARG A 22 11.83 -34.21 2.17
C ARG A 22 10.59 -33.52 2.72
N ARG A 23 10.65 -33.13 3.98
CA ARG A 23 9.65 -32.27 4.60
C ARG A 23 9.74 -30.95 3.85
N GLU A 24 8.85 -30.70 2.91
CA GLU A 24 8.66 -29.36 2.36
C GLU A 24 8.21 -28.50 3.53
N GLU A 25 9.15 -27.72 4.03
CA GLU A 25 8.87 -26.63 4.95
C GLU A 25 8.00 -25.66 4.18
N LEU A 26 6.71 -25.59 4.55
CA LEU A 26 5.80 -24.57 4.03
C LEU A 26 6.39 -23.23 4.42
N VAL A 27 7.15 -22.62 3.52
CA VAL A 27 7.54 -21.23 3.62
C VAL A 27 6.25 -20.44 3.47
N ILE A 28 5.67 -20.06 4.60
CA ILE A 28 4.58 -19.09 4.63
C ILE A 28 5.25 -17.79 4.19
N ASP A 29 5.08 -17.45 2.92
CA ASP A 29 5.51 -16.19 2.34
C ASP A 29 4.62 -15.09 2.95
N THR A 30 4.98 -14.66 4.15
CA THR A 30 4.39 -13.50 4.78
C THR A 30 4.78 -12.29 3.92
N PRO A 31 3.82 -11.51 3.41
CA PRO A 31 4.13 -10.33 2.59
C PRO A 31 5.15 -9.48 3.32
N ARG A 32 6.36 -9.41 2.79
CA ARG A 32 7.45 -8.67 3.42
C ARG A 32 7.18 -7.20 3.19
N ILE A 33 6.63 -6.54 4.21
CA ILE A 33 6.43 -5.09 4.16
C ILE A 33 7.79 -4.43 3.98
N ASP A 34 7.91 -3.61 2.93
CA ASP A 34 9.13 -2.87 2.65
C ASP A 34 9.46 -1.96 3.85
N PRO A 35 10.67 -2.06 4.44
CA PRO A 35 11.09 -1.23 5.57
C PRO A 35 10.94 0.28 5.32
N TYR A 36 11.08 0.71 4.07
CA TYR A 36 10.87 2.10 3.68
C TYR A 36 9.43 2.55 3.96
N TYR A 37 8.44 1.74 3.57
CA TYR A 37 7.04 2.05 3.87
C TYR A 37 6.72 1.87 5.34
N ALA A 38 7.29 0.87 6.01
CA ALA A 38 7.10 0.69 7.45
C ALA A 38 7.54 1.94 8.24
N ALA A 39 8.68 2.53 7.89
CA ALA A 39 9.15 3.78 8.50
C ALA A 39 8.28 4.98 8.13
N MET A 40 7.83 5.08 6.85
CA MET A 40 7.02 6.20 6.36
C MET A 40 5.62 6.25 7.00
N TYR A 41 5.05 5.10 7.33
CA TYR A 41 3.71 4.95 7.88
C TYR A 41 3.71 4.53 9.36
N ALA A 42 4.84 4.70 10.03
CA ALA A 42 4.96 4.53 11.49
C ALA A 42 4.10 5.55 12.24
N GLU A 43 3.87 5.31 13.52
CA GLU A 43 3.22 6.30 14.38
C GLU A 43 4.01 7.62 14.43
N VAL A 44 3.30 8.73 14.57
CA VAL A 44 3.92 10.04 14.75
C VAL A 44 3.69 10.48 16.19
N PRO A 45 4.71 10.36 17.05
CA PRO A 45 4.60 10.78 18.45
C PRO A 45 4.65 12.31 18.57
N GLY A 46 4.09 12.83 19.65
CA GLY A 46 4.20 14.26 20.00
C GLY A 46 3.19 15.18 19.33
N GLU A 47 2.27 14.64 18.53
CA GLU A 47 1.19 15.42 17.94
C GLU A 47 0.05 15.66 18.97
N PRO A 48 -0.69 16.78 18.88
CA PRO A 48 -1.82 17.07 19.77
C PRO A 48 -2.91 15.99 19.77
N TYR A 49 -3.05 15.29 18.65
CA TYR A 49 -3.93 14.14 18.49
C TYR A 49 -3.11 12.92 18.08
N PRO A 50 -3.36 11.75 18.67
CA PRO A 50 -2.62 10.53 18.34
C PRO A 50 -2.69 10.21 16.84
N VAL A 51 -1.53 10.01 16.21
CA VAL A 51 -1.42 9.53 14.84
C VAL A 51 -0.83 8.12 14.88
N PRO A 52 -1.67 7.07 14.95
CA PRO A 52 -1.19 5.70 15.06
C PRO A 52 -0.53 5.24 13.76
N ALA A 53 0.33 4.22 13.85
CA ALA A 53 0.90 3.56 12.67
C ALA A 53 -0.20 2.97 11.78
N ILE A 54 0.03 2.99 10.48
CA ILE A 54 -0.85 2.34 9.49
C ILE A 54 -0.50 0.85 9.39
N ASP A 55 -1.49 -0.01 9.52
CA ASP A 55 -1.34 -1.45 9.25
C ASP A 55 -1.24 -1.69 7.74
N LEU A 56 0.00 -1.73 7.25
CA LEU A 56 0.29 -1.89 5.83
C LEU A 56 -0.15 -3.24 5.26
N SER A 57 -0.42 -4.25 6.07
CA SER A 57 -0.96 -5.52 5.60
C SER A 57 -2.40 -5.39 5.08
N LYS A 58 -3.10 -4.32 5.45
CA LYS A 58 -4.47 -4.01 5.05
C LYS A 58 -4.57 -2.97 3.93
N VAL A 59 -3.44 -2.43 3.49
CA VAL A 59 -3.38 -1.40 2.45
C VAL A 59 -2.77 -1.98 1.19
N ASP A 60 -3.50 -1.95 0.08
CA ASP A 60 -2.95 -2.31 -1.22
C ASP A 60 -1.80 -1.37 -1.57
N GLU A 61 -0.66 -1.93 -1.94
CA GLU A 61 0.59 -1.21 -2.24
C GLU A 61 0.41 -0.11 -3.30
N ARG A 62 -0.53 -0.27 -4.23
CA ARG A 62 -0.82 0.76 -5.25
C ARG A 62 -1.24 2.10 -4.64
N TRP A 63 -1.82 2.13 -3.45
CA TRP A 63 -2.27 3.35 -2.77
C TRP A 63 -1.19 4.02 -1.92
N LEU A 64 -0.06 3.34 -1.71
CA LEU A 64 1.02 3.91 -0.94
C LEU A 64 1.66 5.08 -1.67
N ARG A 65 2.08 6.06 -0.89
CA ARG A 65 2.80 7.23 -1.38
C ARG A 65 4.08 6.81 -2.09
N ARG A 66 4.25 7.25 -3.34
CA ARG A 66 5.49 7.00 -4.10
C ARG A 66 5.79 8.10 -5.10
N GLU A 67 7.06 8.28 -5.40
CA GLU A 67 7.48 9.14 -6.50
C GLU A 67 7.27 8.42 -7.83
N VAL A 68 6.71 9.15 -8.83
CA VAL A 68 6.41 8.63 -10.16
C VAL A 68 6.85 9.60 -11.25
N ALA A 69 7.01 9.11 -12.48
CA ALA A 69 7.15 9.99 -13.64
C ALA A 69 5.83 10.73 -13.88
N TYR A 70 5.93 12.04 -14.16
CA TYR A 70 4.79 12.90 -14.41
C TYR A 70 4.92 13.60 -15.76
N ARG A 71 3.92 13.46 -16.63
CA ARG A 71 3.93 13.99 -17.99
C ARG A 71 2.96 15.16 -18.19
N GLY A 72 2.35 15.66 -17.11
CA GLY A 72 1.49 16.84 -17.15
C GLY A 72 2.29 18.11 -17.48
N ARG A 73 1.57 19.21 -17.66
CA ARG A 73 2.15 20.54 -17.96
C ARG A 73 2.13 21.48 -16.79
N GLU A 74 1.62 21.03 -15.67
CA GLU A 74 1.47 21.81 -14.44
C GLU A 74 2.84 22.12 -13.85
N HIS A 75 2.97 23.32 -13.29
CA HIS A 75 4.21 23.76 -12.65
C HIS A 75 4.50 22.97 -11.36
N PRO A 76 5.79 22.79 -11.01
CA PRO A 76 6.18 22.25 -9.72
C PRO A 76 5.50 22.97 -8.55
N GLY A 77 5.07 22.21 -7.54
CA GLY A 77 4.28 22.72 -6.41
C GLY A 77 2.76 22.66 -6.64
N THR A 78 2.30 22.39 -7.87
CA THR A 78 0.87 22.17 -8.14
C THR A 78 0.42 20.82 -7.58
N ILE A 79 -0.78 20.77 -7.01
CA ILE A 79 -1.44 19.53 -6.64
C ILE A 79 -2.50 19.22 -7.70
N VAL A 80 -2.35 18.09 -8.39
CA VAL A 80 -3.31 17.60 -9.37
C VAL A 80 -4.07 16.42 -8.76
N VAL A 81 -5.41 16.48 -8.77
CA VAL A 81 -6.26 15.39 -8.26
C VAL A 81 -6.98 14.74 -9.42
N ASP A 82 -6.83 13.43 -9.55
CA ASP A 82 -7.57 12.59 -10.47
C ASP A 82 -8.58 11.75 -9.67
N PRO A 83 -9.85 12.16 -9.59
CA PRO A 83 -10.85 11.43 -8.83
C PRO A 83 -11.15 10.05 -9.43
N SER A 84 -11.04 9.89 -10.74
CA SER A 84 -11.32 8.64 -11.43
C SER A 84 -10.28 7.57 -11.12
N ALA A 85 -9.01 7.93 -11.12
CA ALA A 85 -7.90 7.08 -10.73
C ALA A 85 -7.73 6.99 -9.20
N ARG A 86 -8.37 7.86 -8.42
CA ARG A 86 -8.23 8.01 -6.96
C ARG A 86 -6.80 8.33 -6.52
N TYR A 87 -6.14 9.22 -7.26
CA TYR A 87 -4.80 9.69 -6.95
C TYR A 87 -4.73 11.22 -6.86
N ALA A 88 -3.84 11.70 -5.99
CA ALA A 88 -3.34 13.05 -6.03
C ALA A 88 -1.85 13.04 -6.37
N TYR A 89 -1.40 14.05 -7.08
CA TYR A 89 -0.02 14.22 -7.52
C TYR A 89 0.47 15.58 -7.06
N LEU A 90 1.49 15.63 -6.22
CA LEU A 90 2.26 16.84 -5.98
C LEU A 90 3.33 16.91 -7.06
N VAL A 91 3.16 17.81 -8.01
CA VAL A 91 4.09 18.01 -9.13
C VAL A 91 5.44 18.49 -8.60
N MET A 92 6.51 17.85 -9.05
CA MET A 92 7.89 18.10 -8.68
C MET A 92 8.69 18.52 -9.90
N GLU A 93 9.93 18.96 -9.69
CA GLU A 93 10.88 19.22 -10.75
C GLU A 93 11.20 17.98 -11.59
N ASN A 94 11.79 18.19 -12.77
CA ASN A 94 12.33 17.14 -13.65
C ASN A 94 11.31 16.08 -14.11
N GLY A 95 10.05 16.47 -14.32
CA GLY A 95 9.01 15.57 -14.81
C GLY A 95 8.64 14.46 -13.82
N ARG A 96 8.71 14.76 -12.53
CA ARG A 96 8.36 13.84 -11.44
C ARG A 96 7.17 14.38 -10.65
N ALA A 97 6.48 13.49 -9.96
CA ALA A 97 5.48 13.86 -8.95
C ALA A 97 5.48 12.86 -7.80
N MET A 98 5.17 13.36 -6.61
CA MET A 98 4.81 12.50 -5.50
C MET A 98 3.33 12.15 -5.62
N ARG A 99 3.03 10.86 -5.80
CA ARG A 99 1.67 10.34 -5.93
C ARG A 99 1.17 9.82 -4.58
N TYR A 100 -0.08 10.10 -4.30
CA TYR A 100 -0.81 9.65 -3.11
C TYR A 100 -2.11 8.97 -3.51
N GLY A 101 -2.46 7.83 -2.91
CA GLY A 101 -3.82 7.32 -2.94
C GLY A 101 -4.72 8.24 -2.11
N VAL A 102 -5.89 8.62 -2.64
CA VAL A 102 -6.79 9.55 -1.97
C VAL A 102 -8.23 9.04 -1.94
N GLY A 103 -8.95 9.38 -0.88
CA GLY A 103 -10.39 9.25 -0.85
C GLY A 103 -11.04 10.31 -1.76
N VAL A 104 -12.10 9.91 -2.44
CA VAL A 104 -12.87 10.78 -3.33
C VAL A 104 -14.33 10.82 -2.89
N GLY A 105 -15.11 11.77 -3.39
CA GLY A 105 -16.52 11.85 -3.13
C GLY A 105 -17.23 10.55 -3.51
N LYS A 106 -18.23 10.14 -2.71
CA LYS A 106 -19.01 8.92 -2.95
C LYS A 106 -19.76 8.98 -4.28
N GLU A 107 -20.20 10.17 -4.65
CA GLU A 107 -20.89 10.48 -5.91
C GLU A 107 -20.03 11.46 -6.71
N GLU A 108 -20.10 11.41 -8.04
CA GLU A 108 -19.32 12.24 -8.93
C GLU A 108 -19.47 13.74 -8.64
N GLY A 109 -20.68 14.20 -8.35
CA GLY A 109 -20.98 15.60 -8.01
C GLY A 109 -20.40 16.07 -6.65
N PHE A 110 -19.80 15.19 -5.85
CA PHE A 110 -19.17 15.54 -4.56
C PHE A 110 -17.68 15.81 -4.68
N ASN A 111 -17.13 15.70 -5.85
CA ASN A 111 -15.73 16.03 -6.11
C ASN A 111 -15.62 17.50 -6.56
N LEU A 112 -14.64 18.22 -6.00
CA LEU A 112 -14.27 19.53 -6.51
C LEU A 112 -13.70 19.36 -7.92
N THR A 113 -14.23 20.11 -8.88
CA THR A 113 -13.72 20.19 -10.25
C THR A 113 -13.23 21.59 -10.56
N GLY A 114 -12.23 21.69 -11.45
CA GLY A 114 -11.64 22.97 -11.87
C GLY A 114 -10.35 23.30 -11.15
N ILE A 115 -9.95 24.57 -11.20
CA ILE A 115 -8.69 25.08 -10.66
C ILE A 115 -8.99 25.93 -9.43
N ALA A 116 -8.24 25.72 -8.36
CA ALA A 116 -8.33 26.48 -7.12
C ALA A 116 -6.93 26.79 -6.58
N SER A 117 -6.82 27.81 -5.74
CA SER A 117 -5.58 28.11 -5.02
C SER A 117 -5.73 27.73 -3.55
N ILE A 118 -4.62 27.25 -2.96
CA ILE A 118 -4.57 26.99 -1.53
C ILE A 118 -4.47 28.34 -0.81
N GLY A 119 -5.57 28.78 -0.23
CA GLY A 119 -5.64 30.08 0.45
C GLY A 119 -5.03 30.06 1.85
N ARG A 120 -4.97 28.90 2.52
CA ARG A 120 -4.47 28.79 3.89
C ARG A 120 -3.93 27.40 4.18
N LYS A 121 -2.84 27.33 4.94
CA LYS A 121 -2.32 26.11 5.59
C LYS A 121 -2.31 26.32 7.10
N ALA A 122 -2.69 25.32 7.87
CA ALA A 122 -2.67 25.36 9.33
C ALA A 122 -2.34 23.97 9.86
N ALA A 123 -1.62 23.89 10.98
CA ALA A 123 -1.48 22.65 11.74
C ALA A 123 -2.82 22.34 12.42
N TRP A 124 -3.28 21.12 12.32
CA TRP A 124 -4.52 20.61 12.93
C TRP A 124 -5.72 21.55 12.71
N PRO A 125 -6.07 21.89 11.43
CA PRO A 125 -7.13 22.83 11.15
C PRO A 125 -8.47 22.25 11.59
N ARG A 126 -9.31 23.11 12.18
CA ARG A 126 -10.69 22.74 12.47
C ARG A 126 -11.44 22.55 11.16
N TRP A 127 -12.09 21.40 10.99
CA TRP A 127 -12.95 21.14 9.87
C TRP A 127 -14.38 21.67 10.16
N THR A 128 -14.98 22.31 9.15
CA THR A 128 -16.36 22.78 9.19
C THR A 128 -17.09 22.24 7.97
N PRO A 129 -18.28 21.63 8.13
CA PRO A 129 -19.05 21.16 7.00
C PRO A 129 -19.53 22.32 6.12
N THR A 130 -19.66 22.07 4.82
CA THR A 130 -20.25 23.05 3.90
C THR A 130 -21.75 23.17 4.15
N GLN A 131 -22.37 24.30 3.73
CA GLN A 131 -23.80 24.50 3.83
C GLN A 131 -24.59 23.41 3.08
N ASP A 132 -24.04 22.89 1.97
CA ASP A 132 -24.63 21.79 1.23
C ASP A 132 -24.62 20.47 2.01
N MET A 133 -23.53 20.19 2.72
CA MET A 133 -23.47 19.01 3.60
C MET A 133 -24.50 19.09 4.72
N ILE A 134 -24.62 20.25 5.34
CA ILE A 134 -25.60 20.49 6.40
C ILE A 134 -27.03 20.33 5.87
N ARG A 135 -27.33 20.88 4.67
CA ARG A 135 -28.67 20.74 4.05
C ARG A 135 -29.01 19.31 3.70
N ARG A 136 -28.05 18.53 3.20
CA ARG A 136 -28.28 17.13 2.81
C ARG A 136 -28.45 16.20 4.01
N GLU A 137 -27.64 16.38 5.03
CA GLU A 137 -27.62 15.51 6.21
C GLU A 137 -27.57 16.33 7.51
N PRO A 138 -28.64 17.07 7.85
CA PRO A 138 -28.62 18.01 8.99
C PRO A 138 -28.36 17.31 10.33
N ALA A 139 -28.88 16.11 10.52
CA ALA A 139 -28.66 15.35 11.74
C ALA A 139 -27.18 14.95 11.93
N ARG A 140 -26.45 14.72 10.83
CA ARG A 140 -25.05 14.32 10.86
C ARG A 140 -24.09 15.50 10.97
N TYR A 141 -24.35 16.58 10.23
CA TYR A 141 -23.41 17.69 10.08
C TYR A 141 -23.80 18.93 10.89
N GLY A 142 -25.07 19.07 11.27
CA GLY A 142 -25.52 20.20 12.09
C GLY A 142 -24.72 20.44 13.37
N PRO A 143 -24.36 19.41 14.15
CA PRO A 143 -23.54 19.57 15.35
C PRO A 143 -22.14 20.20 15.11
N TYR A 144 -21.66 20.19 13.88
CA TYR A 144 -20.33 20.71 13.50
C TYR A 144 -20.40 22.04 12.72
N ALA A 145 -21.58 22.66 12.64
CA ALA A 145 -21.84 23.87 11.84
C ALA A 145 -21.38 25.17 12.49
N GLY A 146 -20.84 25.14 13.73
CA GLY A 146 -20.46 26.30 14.53
C GLY A 146 -18.98 26.53 14.69
#